data_7d67f269b1712db60998c1d5b5a1fca4
#
_entry.id   7d67f269b1712db60998c1d5b5a1fca4
#
_cell.length_a   1.000
_cell.length_b   1.000
_cell.length_c   1.000
_cell.angle_alpha   90.00
_cell.angle_beta   90.00
_cell.angle_gamma   90.00
#
_symmetry.space_group_name_H-M   'P 1'
#
loop_
_entity.id
_entity.type
_entity.pdbx_description
1 polymer ?
#
loop_
_entity_poly.entity_id
_entity_poly.type
_entity_poly.pdbx_seq_one_letter_code
_entity_poly.pdbx_strand_id
1 'polypeptide(L)'
;MKIYITRHSLTAWNEEKRLQGWKDSLLTKQGKEDALKLGEYMKTIHIDQVYSSPLLRAKSTARLIFKNENIIEDSRLKEMNFGDYEGEYIQDLKKKHDYFNLSLTWFSSHFHIHSTNHFFIDRWIFL
;
A
#
# COMPACT_ATOMS: atom_id res chain seq x y z
N MET A 1 5.69 -12.53 19.82
CA MET A 1 5.99 -11.64 18.67
C MET A 1 4.75 -10.79 18.40
N LYS A 2 4.90 -9.47 18.27
CA LYS A 2 3.83 -8.57 17.83
C LYS A 2 4.19 -8.09 16.43
N ILE A 3 3.20 -7.99 15.54
CA ILE A 3 3.36 -7.49 14.18
C ILE A 3 2.44 -6.30 14.02
N TYR A 4 2.99 -5.18 13.60
CA TYR A 4 2.23 -3.99 13.22
C TYR A 4 2.24 -3.89 11.70
N ILE A 5 1.11 -3.54 11.13
CA ILE A 5 0.96 -3.45 9.69
C ILE A 5 0.30 -2.12 9.36
N THR A 6 0.87 -1.37 8.42
CA THR A 6 0.28 -0.14 7.93
C THR A 6 0.30 -0.11 6.41
N ARG A 7 -0.62 0.62 5.82
CA ARG A 7 -0.66 0.90 4.39
C ARG A 7 0.17 2.16 4.09
N HIS A 8 0.67 2.30 2.84
CA HIS A 8 1.23 3.57 2.41
C HIS A 8 0.20 4.69 2.54
N SER A 9 0.69 5.90 2.78
CA SER A 9 -0.13 7.10 2.90
C SER A 9 -0.73 7.54 1.55
N LEU A 10 -1.63 8.50 1.61
CA LEU A 10 -2.37 9.01 0.47
C LEU A 10 -1.45 9.51 -0.64
N THR A 11 -1.68 9.03 -1.86
CA THR A 11 -0.97 9.43 -3.08
C THR A 11 -1.87 10.23 -4.02
N ALA A 12 -1.28 10.95 -4.97
CA ALA A 12 -2.02 11.68 -5.99
C ALA A 12 -2.99 10.76 -6.76
N TRP A 13 -2.55 9.56 -7.15
CA TRP A 13 -3.41 8.60 -7.83
C TRP A 13 -4.53 8.01 -6.96
N ASN A 14 -4.37 8.01 -5.62
CA ASN A 14 -5.49 7.68 -4.74
C ASN A 14 -6.58 8.77 -4.80
N GLU A 15 -6.20 10.05 -4.78
CA GLU A 15 -7.15 11.16 -4.92
C GLU A 15 -7.83 11.15 -6.29
N GLU A 16 -7.07 10.90 -7.35
CA GLU A 16 -7.56 10.77 -8.71
C GLU A 16 -8.36 9.48 -8.97
N LYS A 17 -8.37 8.53 -8.01
CA LYS A 17 -9.00 7.21 -8.15
C LYS A 17 -8.46 6.41 -9.35
N ARG A 18 -7.14 6.43 -9.54
CA ARG A 18 -6.41 5.63 -10.53
C ARG A 18 -5.84 4.37 -9.92
N LEU A 19 -5.80 3.31 -10.72
CA LEU A 19 -5.14 2.05 -10.36
C LEU A 19 -3.63 2.23 -10.39
N GLN A 20 -2.93 1.81 -9.33
CA GLN A 20 -1.48 1.99 -9.26
C GLN A 20 -0.69 0.74 -9.63
N GLY A 21 -0.83 -0.36 -8.88
CA GLY A 21 -0.01 -1.54 -9.11
C GLY A 21 1.47 -1.30 -8.89
N TRP A 22 2.31 -1.61 -9.87
CA TRP A 22 3.76 -1.35 -9.83
C TRP A 22 4.13 0.08 -10.21
N LYS A 23 3.32 0.77 -11.01
CA LYS A 23 3.50 2.20 -11.22
C LYS A 23 3.19 2.96 -9.94
N ASP A 24 3.87 4.06 -9.76
CA ASP A 24 3.80 4.86 -8.54
C ASP A 24 3.35 6.29 -8.83
N SER A 25 2.75 6.90 -7.83
CA SER A 25 2.53 8.33 -7.75
C SER A 25 3.02 8.86 -6.40
N LEU A 26 3.34 10.14 -6.37
CA LEU A 26 3.89 10.77 -5.17
C LEU A 26 2.84 10.86 -4.06
N LEU A 27 3.31 10.83 -2.81
CA LEU A 27 2.47 11.14 -1.66
C LEU A 27 1.97 12.58 -1.76
N THR A 28 0.69 12.78 -1.47
CA THR A 28 0.11 14.12 -1.35
C THR A 28 0.66 14.84 -0.11
N LYS A 29 0.39 16.14 0.01
CA LYS A 29 0.71 16.88 1.23
C LYS A 29 0.05 16.24 2.45
N GLN A 30 -1.24 15.93 2.36
CA GLN A 30 -1.99 15.26 3.41
C GLN A 30 -1.39 13.89 3.74
N GLY A 31 -1.04 13.08 2.74
CA GLY A 31 -0.40 11.78 2.95
C GLY A 31 0.92 11.87 3.69
N LYS A 32 1.74 12.89 3.41
CA LYS A 32 2.98 13.13 4.16
C LYS A 32 2.71 13.52 5.62
N GLU A 33 1.74 14.39 5.86
CA GLU A 33 1.34 14.80 7.20
C GLU A 33 0.80 13.61 8.03
N ASP A 34 -0.01 12.75 7.43
CA ASP A 34 -0.55 11.57 8.09
C ASP A 34 0.55 10.55 8.43
N ALA A 35 1.52 10.34 7.53
CA ALA A 35 2.67 9.49 7.81
C ALA A 35 3.52 10.04 8.98
N LEU A 36 3.72 11.35 9.04
CA LEU A 36 4.45 11.99 10.14
C LEU A 36 3.70 11.84 11.47
N LYS A 37 2.37 12.02 11.49
CA LYS A 37 1.55 11.81 12.70
C LYS A 37 1.65 10.37 13.20
N LEU A 38 1.57 9.39 12.27
CA LEU A 38 1.77 7.99 12.62
C LEU A 38 3.18 7.76 13.18
N GLY A 39 4.19 8.41 12.61
CA GLY A 39 5.57 8.35 13.10
C GLY A 39 5.71 8.84 14.54
N GLU A 40 5.02 9.92 14.93
CA GLU A 40 5.02 10.40 16.32
C GLU A 40 4.39 9.36 17.28
N TYR A 41 3.30 8.72 16.87
CA TYR A 41 2.71 7.64 17.65
C TYR A 41 3.64 6.43 17.77
N MET A 42 4.30 6.03 16.68
CA MET A 42 5.19 4.87 16.66
C MET A 42 6.43 5.04 17.54
N LYS A 43 6.85 6.27 17.87
CA LYS A 43 7.95 6.51 18.82
C LYS A 43 7.69 5.94 20.22
N THR A 44 6.44 5.71 20.59
CA THR A 44 6.07 5.11 21.88
C THR A 44 6.15 3.60 21.90
N ILE A 45 6.42 2.98 20.76
CA ILE A 45 6.42 1.53 20.54
C ILE A 45 7.82 1.09 20.16
N HIS A 46 8.37 0.11 20.88
CA HIS A 46 9.64 -0.49 20.47
C HIS A 46 9.41 -1.40 19.25
N ILE A 47 10.12 -1.14 18.17
CA ILE A 47 10.11 -1.90 16.92
C ILE A 47 11.51 -2.46 16.69
N ASP A 48 11.60 -3.78 16.59
CA ASP A 48 12.87 -4.46 16.36
C ASP A 48 13.33 -4.36 14.91
N GLN A 49 12.38 -4.39 13.96
CA GLN A 49 12.69 -4.39 12.53
C GLN A 49 11.55 -3.79 11.71
N VAL A 50 11.92 -3.01 10.69
CA VAL A 50 10.98 -2.40 9.74
C VAL A 50 11.19 -2.99 8.35
N TYR A 51 10.12 -3.48 7.74
CA TYR A 51 10.10 -3.94 6.35
C TYR A 51 9.18 -3.08 5.50
N SER A 52 9.56 -2.81 4.27
CA SER A 52 8.72 -2.06 3.33
C SER A 52 8.75 -2.68 1.94
N SER A 53 7.63 -2.53 1.22
CA SER A 53 7.64 -2.68 -0.22
C SER A 53 8.63 -1.69 -0.84
N PRO A 54 9.37 -2.10 -1.90
CA PRO A 54 10.29 -1.19 -2.61
C PRO A 54 9.56 -0.12 -3.45
N LEU A 55 8.23 -0.21 -3.59
CA LEU A 55 7.46 0.79 -4.32
C LEU A 55 7.56 2.16 -3.63
N LEU A 56 7.77 3.21 -4.44
CA LEU A 56 8.12 4.55 -3.96
C LEU A 56 7.15 5.08 -2.90
N ARG A 57 5.86 4.89 -3.08
CA ARG A 57 4.84 5.34 -2.12
C ARG A 57 4.96 4.65 -0.75
N ALA A 58 5.22 3.33 -0.72
CA ALA A 58 5.38 2.58 0.53
C ALA A 58 6.68 2.97 1.22
N LYS A 59 7.78 2.98 0.49
CA LYS A 59 9.10 3.38 0.98
C LYS A 59 9.13 4.82 1.49
N SER A 60 8.49 5.76 0.77
CA SER A 60 8.39 7.15 1.21
C SER A 60 7.58 7.28 2.50
N THR A 61 6.49 6.51 2.63
CA THR A 61 5.69 6.46 3.86
C THR A 61 6.51 5.91 5.02
N ALA A 62 7.19 4.76 4.81
CA ALA A 62 8.03 4.14 5.84
C ALA A 62 9.13 5.10 6.33
N ARG A 63 9.80 5.82 5.42
CA ARG A 63 10.83 6.81 5.76
C ARG A 63 10.31 8.00 6.55
N LEU A 64 9.06 8.41 6.33
CA LEU A 64 8.43 9.48 7.11
C LEU A 64 8.06 9.01 8.52
N ILE A 65 7.63 7.76 8.67
CA ILE A 65 7.30 7.16 9.96
C ILE A 65 8.58 6.86 10.76
N PHE A 66 9.60 6.26 10.14
CA PHE A 66 10.82 5.73 10.76
C PHE A 66 12.06 6.43 10.21
N LYS A 67 12.24 7.70 10.57
CA LYS A 67 13.29 8.57 10.02
C LYS A 67 14.71 8.05 10.19
N ASN A 68 15.00 7.37 11.29
CA ASN A 68 16.33 6.94 11.72
C ASN A 68 16.50 5.42 11.72
N GLU A 69 15.47 4.65 11.34
CA GLU A 69 15.52 3.20 11.37
C GLU A 69 16.05 2.64 10.05
N ASN A 70 16.65 1.46 10.14
CA ASN A 70 17.04 0.69 8.97
C ASN A 70 15.80 0.01 8.39
N ILE A 71 15.33 0.49 7.24
CA ILE A 71 14.17 -0.07 6.54
C ILE A 71 14.65 -1.11 5.53
N ILE A 72 14.25 -2.37 5.73
CA ILE A 72 14.52 -3.46 4.79
C ILE A 72 13.47 -3.46 3.68
N GLU A 73 13.93 -3.28 2.45
CA GLU A 73 13.07 -3.38 1.28
C GLU A 73 12.92 -4.85 0.87
N ASP A 74 11.67 -5.34 0.76
CA ASP A 74 11.38 -6.70 0.31
C ASP A 74 10.43 -6.69 -0.87
N SER A 75 10.87 -7.26 -2.00
CA SER A 75 10.08 -7.31 -3.23
C SER A 75 8.82 -8.17 -3.13
N ARG A 76 8.76 -9.09 -2.16
CA ARG A 76 7.56 -9.90 -1.87
C ARG A 76 6.40 -9.06 -1.34
N LEU A 77 6.70 -7.86 -0.84
CA LEU A 77 5.71 -6.89 -0.33
C LEU A 77 5.17 -5.96 -1.42
N LYS A 78 5.57 -6.17 -2.68
CA LYS A 78 4.99 -5.41 -3.78
C LYS A 78 3.52 -5.72 -3.96
N GLU A 79 2.81 -4.68 -4.39
CA GLU A 79 1.47 -4.79 -4.98
C GLU A 79 1.48 -5.74 -6.17
N MET A 80 0.32 -6.26 -6.53
CA MET A 80 0.12 -6.93 -7.80
C MET A 80 0.45 -5.99 -8.97
N ASN A 81 1.09 -6.55 -10.00
CA ASN A 81 1.29 -5.83 -11.26
C ASN A 81 0.00 -5.91 -12.08
N PHE A 82 -0.61 -4.77 -12.36
CA PHE A 82 -1.82 -4.67 -13.16
C PHE A 82 -1.54 -4.39 -14.65
N GLY A 83 -0.27 -4.34 -15.04
CA GLY A 83 0.15 -4.17 -16.43
C GLY A 83 -0.42 -2.90 -17.06
N ASP A 84 -1.06 -3.05 -18.20
CA ASP A 84 -1.59 -1.92 -18.99
C ASP A 84 -2.73 -1.16 -18.30
N TYR A 85 -3.37 -1.75 -17.30
CA TYR A 85 -4.43 -1.07 -16.52
C TYR A 85 -3.88 -0.04 -15.53
N GLU A 86 -2.58 -0.05 -15.26
CA GLU A 86 -1.97 0.87 -14.32
C GLU A 86 -1.98 2.32 -14.83
N GLY A 87 -2.57 3.21 -14.04
CA GLY A 87 -2.80 4.61 -14.38
C GLY A 87 -4.19 4.89 -14.94
N GLU A 88 -4.97 3.86 -15.28
CA GLU A 88 -6.37 4.07 -15.68
C GLU A 88 -7.27 4.42 -14.48
N TYR A 89 -8.36 5.12 -14.76
CA TYR A 89 -9.36 5.42 -13.74
C TYR A 89 -10.13 4.16 -13.34
N ILE A 90 -10.25 3.91 -12.04
CA ILE A 90 -10.96 2.74 -11.51
C ILE A 90 -12.41 2.66 -11.99
N GLN A 91 -13.09 3.82 -12.15
CA GLN A 91 -14.45 3.87 -12.68
C GLN A 91 -14.57 3.34 -14.11
N ASP A 92 -13.55 3.56 -14.94
CA ASP A 92 -13.55 3.11 -16.34
C ASP A 92 -13.17 1.64 -16.43
N LEU A 93 -12.26 1.18 -15.57
CA LEU A 93 -11.92 -0.23 -15.45
C LEU A 93 -13.11 -1.09 -15.01
N LYS A 94 -13.95 -0.58 -14.10
CA LYS A 94 -15.17 -1.29 -13.65
C LYS A 94 -16.17 -1.55 -14.77
N LYS A 95 -16.12 -0.78 -15.86
CA LYS A 95 -16.95 -0.99 -17.05
C LYS A 95 -16.39 -2.08 -17.98
N LYS A 96 -15.09 -2.40 -17.85
CA LYS A 96 -14.42 -3.45 -18.62
C LYS A 96 -14.57 -4.78 -17.90
N HIS A 97 -15.23 -5.77 -18.52
CA HIS A 97 -15.56 -7.06 -17.91
C HIS A 97 -14.32 -7.83 -17.35
N ASP A 98 -13.16 -7.63 -17.99
CA ASP A 98 -11.92 -8.33 -17.62
C ASP A 98 -11.30 -7.85 -16.30
N TYR A 99 -11.55 -6.63 -15.89
CA TYR A 99 -11.07 -6.10 -14.61
C TYR A 99 -11.64 -6.84 -13.40
N PHE A 100 -12.90 -7.24 -13.47
CA PHE A 100 -13.57 -7.98 -12.38
C PHE A 100 -12.96 -9.37 -12.17
N ASN A 101 -12.56 -10.06 -13.23
CA ASN A 101 -11.94 -11.37 -13.16
C ASN A 101 -10.54 -11.32 -12.57
N LEU A 102 -9.75 -10.29 -12.87
CA LEU A 102 -8.41 -10.07 -12.30
C LEU A 102 -8.45 -9.83 -10.78
N SER A 103 -9.41 -9.04 -10.30
CA SER A 103 -9.51 -8.73 -8.86
C SER A 103 -10.00 -9.92 -8.04
N LEU A 104 -10.91 -10.75 -8.58
CA LEU A 104 -11.48 -11.90 -7.89
C LEU A 104 -10.53 -13.10 -7.83
N THR A 105 -9.77 -13.37 -8.88
CA THR A 105 -8.84 -14.50 -8.92
C THR A 105 -7.64 -14.29 -8.00
N TRP A 106 -7.16 -13.07 -7.86
CA TRP A 106 -6.06 -12.77 -6.95
C TRP A 106 -6.48 -12.87 -5.48
N PHE A 107 -7.67 -12.35 -5.15
CA PHE A 107 -8.19 -12.35 -3.79
C PHE A 107 -8.44 -13.78 -3.27
N SER A 108 -8.94 -14.68 -4.14
CA SER A 108 -9.21 -16.07 -3.76
C SER A 108 -7.96 -16.93 -3.60
N SER A 109 -6.85 -16.58 -4.27
CA SER A 109 -5.62 -17.40 -4.27
C SER A 109 -4.63 -17.05 -3.16
N HIS A 110 -4.72 -15.88 -2.53
CA HIS A 110 -3.70 -15.40 -1.60
C HIS A 110 -4.17 -15.13 -0.16
N PHE A 111 -5.48 -15.07 0.10
CA PHE A 111 -5.97 -14.85 1.46
C PHE A 111 -7.27 -15.61 1.78
N HIS A 112 -7.18 -16.59 2.67
CA HIS A 112 -8.33 -17.14 3.38
C HIS A 112 -8.63 -16.26 4.60
N ILE A 113 -9.31 -15.14 4.40
CA ILE A 113 -9.86 -14.34 5.50
C ILE A 113 -11.37 -14.23 5.29
N HIS A 114 -12.12 -14.90 6.17
CA HIS A 114 -13.56 -14.71 6.30
C HIS A 114 -13.84 -13.34 6.92
N SER A 115 -14.18 -12.36 6.12
CA SER A 115 -14.85 -11.15 6.59
C SER A 115 -15.56 -10.43 5.45
N THR A 116 -16.81 -10.10 5.71
CA THR A 116 -17.83 -9.56 4.78
C THR A 116 -17.69 -8.06 4.50
N ASN A 117 -16.52 -7.46 4.64
CA ASN A 117 -16.31 -6.06 4.31
C ASN A 117 -15.22 -5.92 3.25
N HIS A 118 -15.56 -5.24 2.18
CA HIS A 118 -14.71 -4.93 1.03
C HIS A 118 -13.47 -4.12 1.43
N PHE A 119 -12.42 -4.77 1.89
CA PHE A 119 -11.11 -4.17 2.02
C PHE A 119 -10.24 -4.64 0.86
N PHE A 120 -9.97 -3.73 -0.08
CA PHE A 120 -8.84 -3.87 -0.98
C PHE A 120 -7.57 -3.81 -0.14
N ILE A 121 -6.89 -4.95 0.02
CA ILE A 121 -5.61 -5.02 0.71
C ILE A 121 -4.54 -4.62 -0.29
N ASP A 122 -4.30 -3.35 -0.37
CA ASP A 122 -3.17 -2.77 -1.06
C ASP A 122 -2.11 -2.39 -0.04
N ARG A 123 -0.94 -3.08 -0.06
CA ARG A 123 0.35 -2.47 0.27
C ARG A 123 0.71 -2.37 1.75
N TRP A 124 1.53 -3.29 2.19
CA TRP A 124 1.95 -3.43 3.58
C TRP A 124 3.32 -2.81 3.85
N ILE A 125 3.43 -2.17 4.99
CA ILE A 125 4.66 -1.98 5.74
C ILE A 125 4.51 -2.89 6.96
N PHE A 126 5.42 -3.85 7.11
CA PHE A 126 5.48 -4.73 8.28
C PHE A 126 6.47 -4.15 9.29
N LEU A 127 6.05 -4.10 10.52
CA LEU A 127 6.81 -3.58 11.64
C LEU A 127 6.99 -4.66 12.70
#